data_9e01e319818124e26ad350b2bb7b42aa
#
_entry.id   9e01e319818124e26ad350b2bb7b42aa
#
_cell.length_a   1.000
_cell.length_b   1.000
_cell.length_c   1.000
_cell.angle_alpha   90.00
_cell.angle_beta   90.00
_cell.angle_gamma   90.00
#
_symmetry.space_group_name_H-M   'P 1'
#
loop_
_entity.id
_entity.type
_entity.pdbx_description
1 polymer ?
#
loop_
_entity_poly.entity_id
_entity_poly.type
_entity_poly.pdbx_seq_one_letter_code
_entity_poly.pdbx_strand_id
1 'polypeptide(L)'
;MNRLFCLAGALCCAAFASVRAEPIGEVDTVFKLIGPDHKIVVDAHDDPKVNGVTCYVSRAKTGGISGAVGLAEDRAEASIACRQVGPILFKEAVARQEEVFSERLSILFKKLRVVRVVDAQRKVLVYLTYSDRLIDGSPKNSVTAVPVGDAAIRVK
;
A
#
# COMPACT_ATOMS: atom_id res chain seq x y z
N MET A 1 24.02 -34.36 44.69
CA MET A 1 23.80 -34.69 43.26
C MET A 1 22.80 -33.70 42.70
N ASN A 2 23.25 -32.53 42.22
CA ASN A 2 22.44 -31.46 41.69
C ASN A 2 22.27 -31.59 40.20
N ARG A 3 21.04 -31.75 39.73
CA ARG A 3 20.74 -31.67 38.30
C ARG A 3 20.19 -30.27 38.00
N LEU A 4 21.05 -29.44 37.37
CA LEU A 4 20.65 -28.16 36.76
C LEU A 4 19.88 -28.48 35.47
N PHE A 5 18.59 -28.10 35.42
CA PHE A 5 17.83 -28.07 34.18
C PHE A 5 18.04 -26.69 33.53
N CYS A 6 18.80 -26.64 32.42
CA CYS A 6 18.86 -25.49 31.54
C CYS A 6 17.59 -25.47 30.63
N LEU A 7 16.65 -24.60 30.90
CA LEU A 7 15.56 -24.25 29.97
C LEU A 7 16.10 -23.26 28.93
N ALA A 8 16.41 -23.75 27.75
CA ALA A 8 16.69 -22.91 26.59
C ALA A 8 15.36 -22.43 26.00
N GLY A 9 14.98 -21.20 26.32
CA GLY A 9 13.85 -20.50 25.70
C GLY A 9 14.17 -20.12 24.26
N ALA A 10 13.61 -20.84 23.29
CA ALA A 10 13.67 -20.44 21.87
C ALA A 10 12.75 -19.22 21.65
N LEU A 11 13.36 -18.04 21.53
CA LEU A 11 12.69 -16.81 21.15
C LEU A 11 12.35 -16.86 19.64
N CYS A 12 11.13 -17.24 19.31
CA CYS A 12 10.63 -17.28 17.94
C CYS A 12 10.34 -15.84 17.48
N CYS A 13 11.34 -15.20 16.85
CA CYS A 13 11.14 -13.91 16.16
C CYS A 13 10.25 -14.14 14.94
N ALA A 14 8.94 -13.89 15.08
CA ALA A 14 8.05 -13.78 13.96
C ALA A 14 8.45 -12.55 13.12
N ALA A 15 9.10 -12.79 11.99
CA ALA A 15 9.41 -11.75 11.00
C ALA A 15 8.09 -11.30 10.37
N PHE A 16 7.57 -10.16 10.78
CA PHE A 16 6.51 -9.46 10.06
C PHE A 16 7.10 -8.99 8.73
N ALA A 17 6.74 -9.65 7.64
CA ALA A 17 7.02 -9.17 6.30
C ALA A 17 6.25 -7.86 6.09
N SER A 18 6.92 -6.74 6.22
CA SER A 18 6.37 -5.44 5.85
C SER A 18 6.11 -5.45 4.33
N VAL A 19 4.86 -5.29 3.91
CA VAL A 19 4.52 -5.05 2.50
C VAL A 19 5.18 -3.73 2.12
N ARG A 20 6.21 -3.81 1.29
CA ARG A 20 6.98 -2.66 0.86
C ARG A 20 6.51 -2.24 -0.52
N ALA A 21 6.37 -0.92 -0.73
CA ALA A 21 6.24 -0.35 -2.05
C ALA A 21 7.48 -0.68 -2.88
N GLU A 22 7.29 -1.17 -4.09
CA GLU A 22 8.36 -1.32 -5.07
C GLU A 22 8.22 -0.19 -6.11
N PRO A 23 9.15 0.78 -6.15
CA PRO A 23 9.13 1.82 -7.17
C PRO A 23 9.44 1.20 -8.53
N ILE A 24 8.51 1.33 -9.48
CA ILE A 24 8.65 0.78 -10.82
C ILE A 24 8.96 1.83 -11.88
N GLY A 25 8.76 3.11 -11.58
CA GLY A 25 9.08 4.19 -12.50
C GLY A 25 8.75 5.58 -11.96
N GLU A 26 9.37 6.57 -12.58
CA GLU A 26 9.09 7.96 -12.30
C GLU A 26 9.21 8.81 -13.56
N VAL A 27 8.49 9.94 -13.59
CA VAL A 27 8.52 10.92 -14.69
C VAL A 27 8.66 12.31 -14.09
N ASP A 28 9.72 13.03 -14.49
CA ASP A 28 9.89 14.42 -14.12
C ASP A 28 8.86 15.30 -14.81
N THR A 29 8.26 16.24 -14.06
CA THR A 29 7.16 17.07 -14.57
C THR A 29 7.51 18.54 -14.63
N VAL A 30 8.34 19.04 -13.71
CA VAL A 30 8.76 20.44 -13.65
C VAL A 30 10.22 20.51 -13.23
N PHE A 31 11.05 21.10 -14.08
CA PHE A 31 12.45 21.37 -13.78
C PHE A 31 12.60 22.38 -12.64
N LYS A 32 13.49 22.09 -11.70
CA LYS A 32 13.89 22.96 -10.60
C LYS A 32 15.35 23.34 -10.71
N LEU A 33 15.64 24.64 -10.63
CA LEU A 33 17.01 25.16 -10.71
C LEU A 33 17.87 24.70 -9.52
N ILE A 34 17.24 24.44 -8.37
CA ILE A 34 17.91 24.00 -7.13
C ILE A 34 17.08 22.89 -6.49
N GLY A 35 17.71 21.75 -6.22
CA GLY A 35 17.10 20.56 -5.67
C GLY A 35 16.50 19.65 -6.75
N PRO A 36 15.91 18.49 -6.36
CA PRO A 36 15.30 17.56 -7.30
C PRO A 36 14.06 18.14 -7.97
N ASP A 37 13.75 17.67 -9.17
CA ASP A 37 12.59 18.07 -9.93
C ASP A 37 11.27 17.59 -9.31
N HIS A 38 10.17 18.25 -9.64
CA HIS A 38 8.83 17.68 -9.39
C HIS A 38 8.63 16.46 -10.29
N LYS A 39 8.08 15.39 -9.74
CA LYS A 39 7.89 14.16 -10.49
C LYS A 39 6.60 13.44 -10.12
N ILE A 40 6.16 12.58 -11.02
CA ILE A 40 5.17 11.55 -10.73
C ILE A 40 5.92 10.24 -10.54
N VAL A 41 5.65 9.55 -9.44
CA VAL A 41 6.18 8.21 -9.17
C VAL A 41 5.07 7.18 -9.32
N VAL A 42 5.44 5.97 -9.73
CA VAL A 42 4.56 4.81 -9.78
C VAL A 42 5.19 3.72 -8.94
N ASP A 43 4.44 3.29 -7.93
CA ASP A 43 4.85 2.24 -7.01
C ASP A 43 3.93 1.02 -7.19
N ALA A 44 4.50 -0.19 -7.12
CA ALA A 44 3.76 -1.45 -7.14
C ALA A 44 3.62 -2.00 -5.71
N HIS A 45 2.45 -2.55 -5.42
CA HIS A 45 2.11 -3.15 -4.13
C HIS A 45 1.37 -4.46 -4.35
N ASP A 46 1.94 -5.57 -3.92
CA ASP A 46 1.24 -6.84 -3.92
C ASP A 46 0.28 -6.94 -2.74
N ASP A 47 -0.87 -7.58 -2.96
CA ASP A 47 -1.77 -7.86 -1.84
C ASP A 47 -1.10 -8.87 -0.89
N PRO A 48 -0.97 -8.56 0.40
CA PRO A 48 -0.25 -9.41 1.35
C PRO A 48 -0.91 -10.76 1.59
N LYS A 49 -2.23 -10.86 1.34
CA LYS A 49 -3.05 -12.06 1.64
C LYS A 49 -3.62 -12.74 0.39
N VAL A 50 -3.52 -12.08 -0.76
CA VAL A 50 -4.05 -12.61 -2.02
C VAL A 50 -2.94 -12.58 -3.07
N ASN A 51 -2.37 -13.75 -3.38
CA ASN A 51 -1.40 -13.87 -4.46
C ASN A 51 -2.05 -13.56 -5.82
N GLY A 52 -1.25 -13.10 -6.76
CA GLY A 52 -1.68 -12.83 -8.12
C GLY A 52 -2.41 -11.50 -8.30
N VAL A 53 -2.43 -10.63 -7.28
CA VAL A 53 -2.97 -9.27 -7.37
C VAL A 53 -1.88 -8.27 -7.03
N THR A 54 -1.63 -7.34 -7.95
CA THR A 54 -0.72 -6.19 -7.76
C THR A 54 -1.48 -4.89 -8.01
N CYS A 55 -1.32 -3.94 -7.13
CA CYS A 55 -1.85 -2.59 -7.24
C CYS A 55 -0.73 -1.62 -7.60
N TYR A 56 -0.92 -0.86 -8.68
CA TYR A 56 -0.05 0.22 -9.10
C TYR A 56 -0.63 1.53 -8.62
N VAL A 57 0.15 2.27 -7.85
CA VAL A 57 -0.26 3.57 -7.28
C VAL A 57 0.63 4.65 -7.86
N SER A 58 0.04 5.63 -8.53
CA SER A 58 0.73 6.81 -9.02
C SER A 58 0.43 8.02 -8.16
N ARG A 59 1.46 8.82 -7.88
CA ARG A 59 1.34 10.05 -7.09
C ARG A 59 2.40 11.06 -7.44
N ALA A 60 2.08 12.36 -7.26
CA ALA A 60 3.04 13.43 -7.43
C ALA A 60 3.95 13.55 -6.21
N LYS A 61 5.24 13.69 -6.44
CA LYS A 61 6.24 14.07 -5.44
C LYS A 61 6.73 15.50 -5.69
N THR A 62 6.74 16.30 -4.64
CA THR A 62 7.25 17.67 -4.69
C THR A 62 8.78 17.66 -4.64
N GLY A 63 9.40 18.28 -5.62
CA GLY A 63 10.85 18.49 -5.67
C GLY A 63 11.28 19.81 -5.01
N GLY A 64 12.53 20.24 -5.28
CA GLY A 64 13.16 21.40 -4.69
C GLY A 64 13.73 21.11 -3.30
N ILE A 65 14.25 22.16 -2.63
CA ILE A 65 14.87 22.03 -1.30
C ILE A 65 13.84 21.51 -0.28
N SER A 66 12.62 22.03 -0.31
CA SER A 66 11.55 21.60 0.59
C SER A 66 11.17 20.12 0.43
N GLY A 67 11.21 19.61 -0.81
CA GLY A 67 11.00 18.18 -1.09
C GLY A 67 12.16 17.31 -0.59
N ALA A 68 13.39 17.78 -0.81
CA ALA A 68 14.59 17.04 -0.40
C ALA A 68 14.71 16.88 1.12
N VAL A 69 14.27 17.87 1.90
CA VAL A 69 14.27 17.80 3.38
C VAL A 69 12.96 17.25 3.95
N GLY A 70 12.03 16.79 3.11
CA GLY A 70 10.75 16.20 3.54
C GLY A 70 9.76 17.22 4.14
N LEU A 71 9.99 18.51 3.99
CA LEU A 71 9.10 19.58 4.47
C LEU A 71 8.01 19.96 3.46
N ALA A 72 8.16 19.53 2.19
CA ALA A 72 7.13 19.77 1.19
C ALA A 72 5.92 18.86 1.44
N GLU A 73 4.76 19.46 1.33
CA GLU A 73 3.51 18.73 1.37
C GLU A 73 3.23 18.12 -0.02
N ASP A 74 3.44 16.82 -0.16
CA ASP A 74 3.02 16.12 -1.38
C ASP A 74 1.50 16.20 -1.52
N ARG A 75 1.04 16.40 -2.77
CA ARG A 75 -0.40 16.41 -3.03
C ARG A 75 -1.00 15.08 -2.64
N ALA A 76 -2.11 15.15 -1.90
CA ALA A 76 -2.81 13.97 -1.39
C ALA A 76 -3.57 13.18 -2.48
N GLU A 77 -3.34 13.52 -3.75
CA GLU A 77 -3.98 12.88 -4.89
C GLU A 77 -3.15 11.68 -5.34
N ALA A 78 -3.75 10.50 -5.25
CA ALA A 78 -3.17 9.28 -5.78
C ALA A 78 -4.20 8.58 -6.67
N SER A 79 -3.72 8.00 -7.77
CA SER A 79 -4.52 7.11 -8.61
C SER A 79 -4.09 5.67 -8.36
N ILE A 80 -5.04 4.73 -8.45
CA ILE A 80 -4.78 3.31 -8.25
C ILE A 80 -5.31 2.48 -9.44
N ALA A 81 -4.52 1.50 -9.84
CA ALA A 81 -4.92 0.48 -10.80
C ALA A 81 -4.44 -0.88 -10.31
N CYS A 82 -5.35 -1.72 -9.79
CA CYS A 82 -4.99 -3.10 -9.43
C CYS A 82 -5.28 -4.05 -10.59
N ARG A 83 -4.42 -5.05 -10.76
CA ARG A 83 -4.50 -6.02 -11.84
C ARG A 83 -4.22 -7.42 -11.33
N GLN A 84 -4.84 -8.38 -11.97
CA GLN A 84 -4.42 -9.76 -11.86
C GLN A 84 -3.12 -9.94 -12.65
N VAL A 85 -2.06 -10.33 -11.95
CA VAL A 85 -0.73 -10.57 -12.52
C VAL A 85 -0.33 -12.05 -12.48
N GLY A 86 -1.19 -12.89 -11.94
CA GLY A 86 -1.00 -14.35 -11.84
C GLY A 86 -2.25 -15.05 -11.34
N PRO A 87 -2.19 -16.36 -11.08
CA PRO A 87 -3.30 -17.09 -10.47
C PRO A 87 -3.68 -16.50 -9.10
N ILE A 88 -4.98 -16.25 -8.91
CA ILE A 88 -5.46 -15.69 -7.63
C ILE A 88 -5.56 -16.81 -6.60
N LEU A 89 -4.79 -16.67 -5.51
CA LEU A 89 -4.77 -17.62 -4.40
C LEU A 89 -4.87 -16.86 -3.07
N PHE A 90 -5.91 -17.15 -2.30
CA PHE A 90 -6.06 -16.64 -0.94
C PHE A 90 -5.16 -17.43 0.01
N LYS A 91 -4.12 -16.80 0.55
CA LYS A 91 -3.21 -17.39 1.54
C LYS A 91 -3.93 -17.72 2.84
N GLU A 92 -4.90 -16.89 3.21
CA GLU A 92 -5.71 -17.00 4.41
C GLU A 92 -7.11 -16.41 4.19
N ALA A 93 -7.99 -16.56 5.17
CA ALA A 93 -9.28 -15.89 5.16
C ALA A 93 -9.09 -14.38 5.36
N VAL A 94 -9.70 -13.59 4.49
CA VAL A 94 -9.58 -12.12 4.48
C VAL A 94 -10.81 -11.49 5.13
N ALA A 95 -10.63 -10.32 5.75
CA ALA A 95 -11.78 -9.56 6.25
C ALA A 95 -12.57 -8.95 5.08
N ARG A 96 -13.87 -8.69 5.29
CA ARG A 96 -14.70 -8.00 4.28
C ARG A 96 -14.14 -6.65 3.87
N GLN A 97 -13.50 -5.95 4.80
CA GLN A 97 -12.79 -4.71 4.58
C GLN A 97 -11.50 -4.72 5.39
N GLU A 98 -10.36 -4.43 4.76
CA GLU A 98 -9.06 -4.49 5.40
C GLU A 98 -8.08 -3.53 4.72
N GLU A 99 -7.32 -2.77 5.53
CA GLU A 99 -6.19 -2.02 5.03
C GLU A 99 -5.08 -3.00 4.63
N VAL A 100 -4.69 -2.98 3.36
CA VAL A 100 -3.67 -3.87 2.81
C VAL A 100 -2.32 -3.19 2.64
N PHE A 101 -2.34 -1.86 2.56
CA PHE A 101 -1.13 -1.06 2.45
C PHE A 101 -1.37 0.35 3.02
N SER A 102 -0.33 0.91 3.66
CA SER A 102 -0.30 2.34 3.98
C SER A 102 1.12 2.90 3.90
N GLU A 103 1.24 4.13 3.43
CA GLU A 103 2.49 4.87 3.32
C GLU A 103 2.34 6.27 3.89
N ARG A 104 3.37 6.74 4.59
CA ARG A 104 3.42 8.11 5.08
C ARG A 104 3.86 9.04 3.94
N LEU A 105 3.04 10.01 3.59
CA LEU A 105 3.31 10.99 2.53
C LEU A 105 4.01 12.26 3.03
N SER A 106 3.92 12.56 4.32
CA SER A 106 4.59 13.74 4.91
C SER A 106 5.02 13.46 6.34
N ILE A 107 5.98 14.27 6.84
CA ILE A 107 6.45 14.21 8.23
C ILE A 107 5.30 14.55 9.19
N LEU A 108 4.38 15.40 8.78
CA LEU A 108 3.42 16.04 9.67
C LEU A 108 2.04 15.38 9.74
N PHE A 109 1.65 14.34 8.98
CA PHE A 109 0.32 13.74 9.27
C PHE A 109 -0.45 13.12 8.08
N LYS A 110 0.09 13.12 6.85
CA LYS A 110 -0.63 12.52 5.72
C LYS A 110 -0.20 11.07 5.52
N LYS A 111 -1.17 10.16 5.50
CA LYS A 111 -0.97 8.77 5.09
C LYS A 111 -1.80 8.48 3.86
N LEU A 112 -1.18 7.86 2.88
CA LEU A 112 -1.89 7.16 1.82
C LEU A 112 -2.28 5.79 2.35
N ARG A 113 -3.53 5.40 2.14
CA ARG A 113 -4.05 4.08 2.50
C ARG A 113 -4.62 3.39 1.29
N VAL A 114 -4.44 2.09 1.24
CA VAL A 114 -5.12 1.21 0.29
C VAL A 114 -5.92 0.19 1.08
N VAL A 115 -7.22 0.20 0.88
CA VAL A 115 -8.17 -0.69 1.56
C VAL A 115 -8.76 -1.65 0.54
N ARG A 116 -8.70 -2.95 0.84
CA ARG A 116 -9.41 -3.97 0.09
C ARG A 116 -10.81 -4.16 0.66
N VAL A 117 -11.81 -4.15 -0.20
CA VAL A 117 -13.20 -4.49 0.11
C VAL A 117 -13.59 -5.72 -0.72
N VAL A 118 -14.18 -6.72 -0.10
CA VAL A 118 -14.58 -7.96 -0.78
C VAL A 118 -16.04 -7.88 -1.21
N ASP A 119 -16.31 -7.84 -2.51
CA ASP A 119 -17.63 -8.06 -3.08
C ASP A 119 -17.79 -9.56 -3.40
N ALA A 120 -18.22 -10.32 -2.42
CA ALA A 120 -18.38 -11.77 -2.57
C ALA A 120 -19.48 -12.14 -3.56
N GLN A 121 -20.51 -11.30 -3.71
CA GLN A 121 -21.63 -11.54 -4.62
C GLN A 121 -21.18 -11.47 -6.09
N ARG A 122 -20.30 -10.52 -6.42
CA ARG A 122 -19.78 -10.34 -7.78
C ARG A 122 -18.45 -11.02 -8.00
N LYS A 123 -17.90 -11.68 -6.97
CA LYS A 123 -16.57 -12.31 -6.99
C LYS A 123 -15.48 -11.31 -7.41
N VAL A 124 -15.44 -10.16 -6.74
CA VAL A 124 -14.51 -9.07 -7.04
C VAL A 124 -13.83 -8.58 -5.77
N LEU A 125 -12.53 -8.31 -5.87
CA LEU A 125 -11.78 -7.56 -4.87
C LEU A 125 -11.73 -6.09 -5.33
N VAL A 126 -12.28 -5.20 -4.52
CA VAL A 126 -12.28 -3.76 -4.76
C VAL A 126 -11.19 -3.13 -3.91
N TYR A 127 -10.34 -2.33 -4.52
CA TYR A 127 -9.26 -1.61 -3.84
C TYR A 127 -9.54 -0.12 -3.92
N LEU A 128 -9.62 0.50 -2.75
CA LEU A 128 -9.83 1.93 -2.56
C LEU A 128 -8.56 2.56 -2.03
N THR A 129 -8.02 3.56 -2.73
CA THR A 129 -6.97 4.41 -2.18
C THR A 129 -7.53 5.75 -1.76
N TYR A 130 -7.08 6.24 -0.62
CA TYR A 130 -7.39 7.58 -0.12
C TYR A 130 -6.26 8.07 0.79
N SER A 131 -6.22 9.37 1.04
CA SER A 131 -5.28 9.95 2.00
C SER A 131 -6.02 10.51 3.21
N ASP A 132 -5.47 10.25 4.41
CA ASP A 132 -5.96 10.88 5.63
C ASP A 132 -5.79 12.40 5.52
N ARG A 133 -6.82 13.15 5.88
CA ARG A 133 -6.77 14.60 6.06
C ARG A 133 -7.05 14.92 7.52
N LEU A 134 -6.25 15.83 8.08
CA LEU A 134 -6.48 16.37 9.42
C LEU A 134 -7.34 17.64 9.43
N ILE A 135 -7.68 18.17 8.25
CA ILE A 135 -8.41 19.42 8.07
C ILE A 135 -9.70 19.13 7.31
N ASP A 136 -10.76 19.90 7.58
CA ASP A 136 -12.08 19.75 6.96
C ASP A 136 -12.05 19.60 5.44
N GLY A 137 -12.83 18.68 4.93
CA GLY A 137 -13.01 18.40 3.51
C GLY A 137 -13.01 16.89 3.21
N SER A 138 -13.60 16.53 2.07
CA SER A 138 -13.63 15.14 1.60
C SER A 138 -12.25 14.68 1.17
N PRO A 139 -11.76 13.49 1.61
CA PRO A 139 -10.50 12.96 1.15
C PRO A 139 -10.55 12.64 -0.35
N LYS A 140 -9.50 12.98 -1.06
CA LYS A 140 -9.31 12.52 -2.44
C LYS A 140 -9.18 11.01 -2.44
N ASN A 141 -9.88 10.35 -3.34
CA ASN A 141 -9.90 8.91 -3.42
C ASN A 141 -9.93 8.41 -4.87
N SER A 142 -9.54 7.16 -5.05
CA SER A 142 -9.62 6.45 -6.32
C SER A 142 -9.92 4.98 -6.05
N VAL A 143 -10.65 4.33 -6.95
CA VAL A 143 -11.07 2.94 -6.78
C VAL A 143 -10.77 2.12 -8.03
N THR A 144 -10.43 0.85 -7.82
CA THR A 144 -10.23 -0.14 -8.86
C THR A 144 -10.77 -1.50 -8.40
N ALA A 145 -11.01 -2.41 -9.34
CA ALA A 145 -11.59 -3.71 -9.04
C ALA A 145 -10.89 -4.82 -9.81
N VAL A 146 -10.67 -5.96 -9.16
CA VAL A 146 -10.03 -7.15 -9.73
C VAL A 146 -10.98 -8.33 -9.58
N PRO A 147 -11.51 -8.89 -10.69
CA PRO A 147 -12.29 -10.13 -10.63
C PRO A 147 -11.42 -11.29 -10.14
N VAL A 148 -11.96 -12.14 -9.27
CA VAL A 148 -11.22 -13.31 -8.76
C VAL A 148 -11.49 -14.59 -9.55
N GLY A 149 -12.37 -14.54 -10.55
CA GLY A 149 -12.72 -15.69 -11.39
C GLY A 149 -13.27 -16.86 -10.58
N ASP A 150 -12.69 -18.03 -10.79
CA ASP A 150 -13.09 -19.27 -10.10
C ASP A 150 -12.42 -19.46 -8.73
N ALA A 151 -11.55 -18.52 -8.30
CA ALA A 151 -10.92 -18.62 -6.99
C ALA A 151 -11.98 -18.59 -5.87
N ALA A 152 -11.85 -19.50 -4.92
CA ALA A 152 -12.72 -19.54 -3.75
C ALA A 152 -12.39 -18.37 -2.80
N ILE A 153 -13.30 -17.41 -2.70
CA ILE A 153 -13.15 -16.30 -1.76
C ILE A 153 -13.32 -16.83 -0.34
N ARG A 154 -12.31 -16.60 0.50
CA ARG A 154 -12.34 -16.96 1.94
C ARG A 154 -12.52 -15.69 2.75
N VAL A 155 -13.74 -15.43 3.23
CA VAL A 155 -14.06 -14.28 4.10
C VAL A 155 -14.22 -14.78 5.54
N LYS A 156 -13.65 -14.02 6.50
CA LYS A 156 -13.83 -14.23 7.94
C LYS A 156 -14.71 -13.15 8.56
#